data_99d85f72519ea84936bd7bc849bc671a
#
_entry.id   99d85f72519ea84936bd7bc849bc671a
#
_cell.length_a   1.000
_cell.length_b   1.000
_cell.length_c   1.000
_cell.angle_alpha   90.00
_cell.angle_beta   90.00
_cell.angle_gamma   90.00
#
_symmetry.space_group_name_H-M   'P 1'
#
loop_
_entity.id
_entity.type
_entity.pdbx_description
1 polymer ?
#
loop_
_entity_poly.entity_id
_entity_poly.type
_entity_poly.pdbx_seq_one_letter_code
_entity_poly.pdbx_strand_id
1 'polypeptide(L)'
;MAIPVVEPERYAEQLAAKRDYLESTFAAFQPPALEVFESPPGYYRQRCEFRIWHEEDDLFYAMFEVDPENPKNKRVIRLDQYAVASERINQLMPQLREACLRSDELRRRLFQVEFLTTLSGEALVTLIYHRPLGEDWEHEARALEAELGIMIIGRSRKQRIVLTRDHVWERLEVDGRTLHYQQVENSFTQPNAHICQKMLSWAREVTAVQQESNAKRDLVELYCGNGNFTIALADNFRRVLATEISRTSVASANVNLEANGVTNAQIGRMSAEEFSLALKGDKAGRRVAEMALEEYDFSTVLVDPPRAGLDEQSCEQLSEYAQIVYISCNPATLAENLTILTNTHEIERFALFDQFPFTDHCECGVLLKRRVVG
;
A
#
# COMPACT_ATOMS: atom_id res chain seq x y z
N MET A 1 10.48 -1.61 17.75
CA MET A 1 9.78 -2.74 17.15
C MET A 1 10.80 -3.84 16.96
N ALA A 2 10.52 -5.07 17.39
CA ALA A 2 11.44 -6.19 17.17
C ALA A 2 11.54 -6.50 15.66
N ILE A 3 12.70 -6.97 15.22
CA ILE A 3 12.90 -7.43 13.85
C ILE A 3 12.13 -8.74 13.69
N PRO A 4 11.19 -8.85 12.72
CA PRO A 4 10.43 -10.08 12.54
C PRO A 4 11.35 -11.26 12.23
N VAL A 5 11.14 -12.37 12.93
CA VAL A 5 11.79 -13.65 12.67
C VAL A 5 10.81 -14.51 11.89
N VAL A 6 11.21 -14.94 10.71
CA VAL A 6 10.37 -15.78 9.85
C VAL A 6 10.65 -17.25 10.18
N GLU A 7 9.64 -17.93 10.70
CA GLU A 7 9.65 -19.37 11.04
C GLU A 7 8.51 -20.06 10.27
N PRO A 8 8.74 -20.50 9.02
CA PRO A 8 7.68 -20.99 8.14
C PRO A 8 6.83 -22.11 8.74
N GLU A 9 7.44 -22.96 9.57
CA GLU A 9 6.77 -24.06 10.30
C GLU A 9 5.76 -23.55 11.36
N ARG A 10 5.90 -22.31 11.81
CA ARG A 10 4.99 -21.66 12.78
C ARG A 10 3.99 -20.70 12.12
N TYR A 11 3.92 -20.70 10.80
CA TYR A 11 3.03 -19.77 10.08
C TYR A 11 1.57 -19.94 10.48
N ALA A 12 1.08 -21.17 10.60
CA ALA A 12 -0.29 -21.44 11.01
C ALA A 12 -0.60 -20.93 12.44
N GLU A 13 0.40 -21.00 13.35
CA GLU A 13 0.26 -20.51 14.73
C GLU A 13 0.11 -18.98 14.76
N GLN A 14 0.96 -18.24 14.05
CA GLN A 14 0.87 -16.77 13.99
C GLN A 14 -0.42 -16.31 13.32
N LEU A 15 -0.89 -17.02 12.28
CA LEU A 15 -2.14 -16.71 11.59
C LEU A 15 -3.34 -16.95 12.50
N ALA A 16 -3.35 -18.07 13.28
CA ALA A 16 -4.38 -18.35 14.27
C ALA A 16 -4.45 -17.25 15.34
N ALA A 17 -3.31 -16.78 15.84
CA ALA A 17 -3.26 -15.69 16.82
C ALA A 17 -3.87 -14.39 16.27
N LYS A 18 -3.61 -14.05 15.00
CA LYS A 18 -4.22 -12.88 14.34
C LYS A 18 -5.73 -13.05 14.16
N ARG A 19 -6.16 -14.25 13.79
CA ARG A 19 -7.58 -14.56 13.67
C ARG A 19 -8.30 -14.39 15.01
N ASP A 20 -7.76 -14.99 16.08
CA ASP A 20 -8.34 -14.90 17.43
C ASP A 20 -8.40 -13.44 17.93
N TYR A 21 -7.35 -12.66 17.61
CA TYR A 21 -7.32 -11.23 17.93
C TYR A 21 -8.43 -10.46 17.22
N LEU A 22 -8.65 -10.67 15.92
CA LEU A 22 -9.71 -10.00 15.18
C LEU A 22 -11.10 -10.46 15.63
N GLU A 23 -11.33 -11.77 15.79
CA GLU A 23 -12.59 -12.32 16.26
C GLU A 23 -12.96 -11.74 17.64
N SER A 24 -11.98 -11.62 18.55
CA SER A 24 -12.18 -10.99 19.86
C SER A 24 -12.47 -9.48 19.76
N THR A 25 -11.69 -8.76 18.96
CA THR A 25 -11.82 -7.30 18.81
C THR A 25 -13.19 -6.90 18.25
N PHE A 26 -13.71 -7.68 17.31
CA PHE A 26 -14.95 -7.37 16.61
C PHE A 26 -16.19 -8.11 17.15
N ALA A 27 -16.04 -8.94 18.18
CA ALA A 27 -17.14 -9.75 18.75
C ALA A 27 -18.41 -8.96 19.09
N ALA A 28 -18.26 -7.73 19.60
CA ALA A 28 -19.38 -6.87 19.95
C ALA A 28 -20.25 -6.46 18.75
N PHE A 29 -19.72 -6.48 17.54
CA PHE A 29 -20.43 -6.13 16.32
C PHE A 29 -21.10 -7.32 15.65
N GLN A 30 -20.91 -8.54 16.17
CA GLN A 30 -21.46 -9.81 15.64
C GLN A 30 -21.23 -9.97 14.14
N PRO A 31 -19.99 -9.83 13.64
CA PRO A 31 -19.69 -9.97 12.23
C PRO A 31 -19.95 -11.42 11.76
N PRO A 32 -20.13 -11.66 10.45
CA PRO A 32 -20.14 -13.00 9.90
C PRO A 32 -18.80 -13.70 10.11
N ALA A 33 -18.72 -14.99 9.74
CA ALA A 33 -17.49 -15.76 9.84
C ALA A 33 -16.31 -15.05 9.15
N LEU A 34 -15.16 -14.99 9.82
CA LEU A 34 -13.97 -14.35 9.30
C LEU A 34 -13.39 -15.11 8.10
N GLU A 35 -13.26 -14.44 6.99
CA GLU A 35 -12.55 -14.92 5.81
C GLU A 35 -11.05 -14.68 6.00
N VAL A 36 -10.22 -15.69 5.78
CA VAL A 36 -8.77 -15.59 6.02
C VAL A 36 -8.00 -15.77 4.74
N PHE A 37 -7.18 -14.77 4.40
CA PHE A 37 -6.34 -14.75 3.21
C PHE A 37 -4.88 -14.87 3.60
N GLU A 38 -4.31 -16.05 3.39
CA GLU A 38 -2.95 -16.41 3.75
C GLU A 38 -1.91 -15.78 2.82
N SER A 39 -0.75 -15.46 3.37
CA SER A 39 0.44 -14.99 2.65
C SER A 39 1.48 -16.11 2.52
N PRO A 40 2.41 -16.01 1.57
CA PRO A 40 3.70 -16.69 1.73
C PRO A 40 4.31 -16.32 3.09
N PRO A 41 4.85 -17.29 3.84
CA PRO A 41 5.35 -17.03 5.19
C PRO A 41 6.58 -16.12 5.22
N GLY A 42 7.38 -16.12 4.17
CA GLY A 42 8.55 -15.26 3.99
C GLY A 42 8.65 -14.70 2.58
N TYR A 43 9.64 -13.85 2.36
CA TYR A 43 9.96 -13.24 1.05
C TYR A 43 8.79 -12.48 0.41
N TYR A 44 7.86 -12.01 1.22
CA TYR A 44 6.62 -11.39 0.76
C TYR A 44 6.72 -9.88 0.53
N ARG A 45 7.69 -9.21 1.19
CA ARG A 45 7.74 -7.75 1.23
C ARG A 45 8.51 -7.17 0.04
N GLN A 46 7.83 -6.43 -0.82
CA GLN A 46 8.38 -5.85 -2.04
C GLN A 46 9.10 -4.51 -1.82
N ARG A 47 8.91 -3.88 -0.66
CA ARG A 47 9.59 -2.63 -0.31
C ARG A 47 10.27 -2.77 1.04
N CYS A 48 11.59 -2.53 1.05
CA CYS A 48 12.40 -2.52 2.27
C CYS A 48 13.39 -1.37 2.24
N GLU A 49 13.69 -0.84 3.42
CA GLU A 49 14.74 0.14 3.63
C GLU A 49 15.72 -0.36 4.69
N PHE A 50 16.99 -0.15 4.46
CA PHE A 50 18.05 -0.55 5.36
C PHE A 50 19.02 0.60 5.56
N ARG A 51 19.45 0.80 6.80
CA ARG A 51 20.60 1.63 7.08
C ARG A 51 21.87 0.96 6.57
N ILE A 52 22.82 1.78 6.12
CA ILE A 52 24.17 1.30 5.83
C ILE A 52 25.07 1.68 7.00
N TRP A 53 25.69 0.66 7.58
CA TRP A 53 26.66 0.83 8.64
C TRP A 53 28.05 0.66 8.07
N HIS A 54 28.94 1.61 8.37
CA HIS A 54 30.33 1.59 7.95
C HIS A 54 31.19 1.18 9.13
N GLU A 55 32.04 0.20 8.92
CA GLU A 55 32.98 -0.31 9.93
C GLU A 55 34.32 -0.55 9.27
N GLU A 56 35.31 0.32 9.56
CA GLU A 56 36.63 0.31 8.90
C GLU A 56 36.51 0.30 7.37
N ASP A 57 36.98 -0.78 6.71
CA ASP A 57 36.93 -0.95 5.28
C ASP A 57 35.66 -1.67 4.79
N ASP A 58 34.77 -2.09 5.72
CA ASP A 58 33.52 -2.78 5.41
C ASP A 58 32.31 -1.83 5.44
N LEU A 59 31.24 -2.25 4.83
CA LEU A 59 29.89 -1.71 4.99
C LEU A 59 28.88 -2.85 4.95
N PHE A 60 27.76 -2.71 5.69
CA PHE A 60 26.72 -3.71 5.72
C PHE A 60 25.34 -3.09 5.96
N TYR A 61 24.30 -3.84 5.60
CA TYR A 61 22.92 -3.49 5.92
C TYR A 61 22.67 -3.64 7.41
N ALA A 62 22.03 -2.67 8.01
CA ALA A 62 21.75 -2.66 9.43
C ALA A 62 20.30 -2.34 9.74
N MET A 63 19.76 -3.02 10.71
CA MET A 63 18.57 -2.65 11.47
C MET A 63 18.93 -2.37 12.92
N PHE A 64 18.02 -1.73 13.64
CA PHE A 64 18.25 -1.35 15.04
C PHE A 64 17.21 -2.03 15.93
N GLU A 65 17.69 -2.79 16.88
CA GLU A 65 16.90 -3.21 18.02
C GLU A 65 16.94 -2.13 19.10
N VAL A 66 15.76 -1.72 19.55
CA VAL A 66 15.61 -0.75 20.63
C VAL A 66 15.42 -1.53 21.92
N ASP A 67 16.24 -1.26 22.92
CA ASP A 67 16.09 -1.80 24.26
C ASP A 67 14.73 -1.36 24.84
N PRO A 68 13.82 -2.28 25.21
CA PRO A 68 12.52 -1.93 25.77
C PRO A 68 12.61 -1.12 27.07
N GLU A 69 13.65 -1.36 27.87
CA GLU A 69 13.87 -0.68 29.15
C GLU A 69 14.58 0.68 28.97
N ASN A 70 15.33 0.85 27.88
CA ASN A 70 16.04 2.09 27.59
C ASN A 70 15.99 2.42 26.08
N PRO A 71 14.97 3.17 25.60
CA PRO A 71 14.82 3.49 24.17
C PRO A 71 15.98 4.28 23.53
N LYS A 72 16.90 4.81 24.35
CA LYS A 72 18.13 5.45 23.85
C LYS A 72 19.22 4.44 23.51
N ASN A 73 19.12 3.25 24.06
CA ASN A 73 20.05 2.15 23.80
C ASN A 73 19.57 1.37 22.56
N LYS A 74 20.34 1.46 21.48
CA LYS A 74 20.05 0.80 20.21
C LYS A 74 21.18 -0.15 19.87
N ARG A 75 20.85 -1.42 19.67
CA ARG A 75 21.80 -2.40 19.18
C ARG A 75 21.75 -2.45 17.66
N VAL A 76 22.89 -2.37 17.01
CA VAL A 76 23.01 -2.55 15.56
C VAL A 76 22.95 -4.04 15.26
N ILE A 77 22.03 -4.42 14.39
CA ILE A 77 21.91 -5.80 13.89
C ILE A 77 22.35 -5.81 12.43
N ARG A 78 23.44 -6.50 12.14
CA ARG A 78 23.92 -6.73 10.79
C ARG A 78 22.97 -7.68 10.06
N LEU A 79 22.65 -7.34 8.82
CA LEU A 79 21.81 -8.16 7.94
C LEU A 79 22.61 -8.48 6.67
N ASP A 80 22.84 -9.76 6.42
CA ASP A 80 23.34 -10.25 5.13
C ASP A 80 22.17 -10.71 4.25
N GLN A 81 21.07 -11.12 4.88
CA GLN A 81 19.78 -11.48 4.29
C GLN A 81 18.64 -11.03 5.19
N TYR A 82 17.46 -10.87 4.63
CA TYR A 82 16.25 -10.53 5.38
C TYR A 82 15.06 -11.34 4.86
N ALA A 83 14.68 -12.38 5.56
CA ALA A 83 13.67 -13.35 5.13
C ALA A 83 12.26 -12.75 4.91
N VAL A 84 11.98 -11.56 5.44
CA VAL A 84 10.75 -10.79 5.16
C VAL A 84 10.77 -10.16 3.78
N ALA A 85 11.94 -9.64 3.34
CA ALA A 85 12.11 -8.98 2.06
C ALA A 85 11.97 -9.98 0.90
N SER A 86 11.47 -9.52 -0.24
CA SER A 86 11.30 -10.35 -1.43
C SER A 86 12.60 -11.09 -1.83
N GLU A 87 12.46 -12.18 -2.53
CA GLU A 87 13.63 -12.92 -3.05
C GLU A 87 14.52 -12.02 -3.91
N ARG A 88 13.90 -11.13 -4.71
CA ARG A 88 14.65 -10.18 -5.55
C ARG A 88 15.47 -9.21 -4.71
N ILE A 89 14.95 -8.71 -3.60
CA ILE A 89 15.71 -7.86 -2.67
C ILE A 89 16.89 -8.67 -2.09
N ASN A 90 16.65 -9.88 -1.61
CA ASN A 90 17.70 -10.73 -1.05
C ASN A 90 18.79 -11.09 -2.07
N GLN A 91 18.46 -11.22 -3.36
CA GLN A 91 19.44 -11.40 -4.44
C GLN A 91 20.28 -10.14 -4.67
N LEU A 92 19.65 -8.97 -4.61
CA LEU A 92 20.31 -7.68 -4.85
C LEU A 92 21.19 -7.23 -3.67
N MET A 93 20.83 -7.55 -2.44
CA MET A 93 21.56 -7.11 -1.25
C MET A 93 23.08 -7.43 -1.33
N PRO A 94 23.53 -8.68 -1.54
CA PRO A 94 24.95 -8.98 -1.61
C PRO A 94 25.62 -8.35 -2.83
N GLN A 95 24.95 -8.33 -4.00
CA GLN A 95 25.51 -7.78 -5.24
C GLN A 95 25.75 -6.27 -5.11
N LEU A 96 24.76 -5.54 -4.58
CA LEU A 96 24.90 -4.09 -4.35
C LEU A 96 25.97 -3.78 -3.30
N ARG A 97 26.03 -4.56 -2.21
CA ARG A 97 27.07 -4.40 -1.18
C ARG A 97 28.46 -4.58 -1.78
N GLU A 98 28.67 -5.63 -2.57
CA GLU A 98 29.95 -5.91 -3.24
C GLU A 98 30.34 -4.78 -4.21
N ALA A 99 29.39 -4.28 -5.00
CA ALA A 99 29.63 -3.14 -5.87
C ALA A 99 30.05 -1.88 -5.11
N CYS A 100 29.36 -1.59 -3.98
CA CYS A 100 29.73 -0.47 -3.12
C CYS A 100 31.13 -0.64 -2.50
N LEU A 101 31.54 -1.86 -2.15
CA LEU A 101 32.90 -2.11 -1.62
C LEU A 101 34.00 -1.92 -2.68
N ARG A 102 33.69 -2.12 -3.96
CA ARG A 102 34.62 -1.91 -5.08
C ARG A 102 34.77 -0.46 -5.51
N SER A 103 33.79 0.41 -5.17
CA SER A 103 33.76 1.81 -5.62
C SER A 103 33.66 2.79 -4.46
N ASP A 104 34.68 3.62 -4.27
CA ASP A 104 34.69 4.67 -3.29
C ASP A 104 33.57 5.70 -3.51
N GLU A 105 33.20 5.95 -4.77
CA GLU A 105 32.10 6.86 -5.09
C GLU A 105 30.74 6.31 -4.67
N LEU A 106 30.51 5.00 -4.79
CA LEU A 106 29.27 4.39 -4.35
C LEU A 106 29.21 4.20 -2.83
N ARG A 107 30.34 3.88 -2.17
CA ARG A 107 30.35 3.61 -0.71
C ARG A 107 30.40 4.87 0.17
N ARG A 108 31.11 5.90 -0.29
CA ARG A 108 31.45 7.08 0.54
C ARG A 108 30.21 7.80 1.03
N ARG A 109 29.97 7.76 2.37
CA ARG A 109 28.83 8.35 3.05
C ARG A 109 27.47 7.87 2.54
N LEU A 110 27.40 6.67 1.99
CA LEU A 110 26.14 5.98 1.76
C LEU A 110 25.49 5.71 3.12
N PHE A 111 24.26 6.21 3.31
CA PHE A 111 23.60 6.25 4.60
C PHE A 111 22.44 5.24 4.71
N GLN A 112 21.68 5.08 3.63
CA GLN A 112 20.52 4.23 3.56
C GLN A 112 20.33 3.71 2.14
N VAL A 113 19.79 2.52 2.02
CA VAL A 113 19.36 1.93 0.75
C VAL A 113 17.89 1.56 0.88
N GLU A 114 17.10 1.98 -0.10
CA GLU A 114 15.70 1.60 -0.23
C GLU A 114 15.51 0.75 -1.48
N PHE A 115 14.84 -0.38 -1.30
CA PHE A 115 14.50 -1.30 -2.38
C PHE A 115 13.00 -1.24 -2.65
N LEU A 116 12.63 -1.19 -3.91
CA LEU A 116 11.28 -1.41 -4.41
C LEU A 116 11.35 -2.44 -5.52
N THR A 117 10.73 -3.59 -5.30
CA THR A 117 10.68 -4.69 -6.26
C THR A 117 9.24 -5.03 -6.63
N THR A 118 9.06 -5.84 -7.64
CA THR A 118 7.76 -6.30 -8.14
C THR A 118 7.72 -7.81 -8.29
N LEU A 119 6.53 -8.40 -8.36
CA LEU A 119 6.37 -9.83 -8.67
C LEU A 119 6.89 -10.18 -10.07
N SER A 120 6.88 -9.21 -10.99
CA SER A 120 7.45 -9.38 -12.35
C SER A 120 8.98 -9.32 -12.40
N GLY A 121 9.65 -9.06 -11.27
CA GLY A 121 11.11 -9.05 -11.14
C GLY A 121 11.78 -7.70 -11.42
N GLU A 122 11.03 -6.64 -11.75
CA GLU A 122 11.60 -5.29 -11.82
C GLU A 122 12.06 -4.82 -10.44
N ALA A 123 13.10 -4.01 -10.41
CA ALA A 123 13.63 -3.46 -9.18
C ALA A 123 14.12 -2.01 -9.36
N LEU A 124 13.84 -1.20 -8.35
CA LEU A 124 14.35 0.15 -8.20
C LEU A 124 15.04 0.26 -6.85
N VAL A 125 16.25 0.81 -6.86
CA VAL A 125 17.07 1.01 -5.68
C VAL A 125 17.34 2.50 -5.52
N THR A 126 16.99 3.05 -4.36
CA THR A 126 17.35 4.42 -4.00
C THR A 126 18.53 4.41 -3.04
N LEU A 127 19.62 5.02 -3.47
CA LEU A 127 20.85 5.20 -2.68
C LEU A 127 20.85 6.59 -2.05
N ILE A 128 20.82 6.64 -0.72
CA ILE A 128 20.70 7.90 0.05
C ILE A 128 22.02 8.21 0.74
N TYR A 129 22.55 9.41 0.48
CA TYR A 129 23.87 9.84 0.92
C TYR A 129 23.85 11.05 1.83
N HIS A 130 24.83 11.12 2.73
CA HIS A 130 25.14 12.31 3.51
C HIS A 130 26.29 13.13 2.89
N ARG A 131 26.30 13.24 1.56
CA ARG A 131 27.21 14.09 0.78
C ARG A 131 26.53 14.53 -0.50
N PRO A 132 27.00 15.60 -1.17
CA PRO A 132 26.59 15.90 -2.54
C PRO A 132 27.01 14.79 -3.51
N LEU A 133 26.21 14.59 -4.55
CA LEU A 133 26.46 13.65 -5.65
C LEU A 133 26.86 14.44 -6.88
N GLY A 134 27.95 14.01 -7.54
CA GLY A 134 28.51 14.61 -8.74
C GLY A 134 28.55 13.63 -9.92
N GLU A 135 29.20 14.06 -10.99
CA GLU A 135 29.33 13.29 -12.24
C GLU A 135 30.02 11.93 -12.05
N ASP A 136 31.03 11.86 -11.17
CA ASP A 136 31.74 10.61 -10.88
C ASP A 136 30.79 9.58 -10.26
N TRP A 137 29.95 10.02 -9.31
CA TRP A 137 28.91 9.17 -8.73
C TRP A 137 27.92 8.70 -9.79
N GLU A 138 27.47 9.62 -10.65
CA GLU A 138 26.51 9.29 -11.72
C GLU A 138 27.08 8.27 -12.70
N HIS A 139 28.37 8.40 -13.06
CA HIS A 139 29.06 7.45 -13.91
C HIS A 139 29.09 6.04 -13.32
N GLU A 140 29.53 5.91 -12.07
CA GLU A 140 29.60 4.64 -11.34
C GLU A 140 28.19 4.03 -11.13
N ALA A 141 27.21 4.86 -10.79
CA ALA A 141 25.84 4.39 -10.55
C ALA A 141 25.17 3.91 -11.87
N ARG A 142 25.45 4.52 -13.02
CA ARG A 142 24.97 4.02 -14.32
C ARG A 142 25.60 2.67 -14.69
N ALA A 143 26.87 2.48 -14.40
CA ALA A 143 27.54 1.19 -14.61
C ALA A 143 26.88 0.11 -13.74
N LEU A 144 26.58 0.43 -12.48
CA LEU A 144 25.91 -0.46 -11.55
C LEU A 144 24.45 -0.76 -11.96
N GLU A 145 23.71 0.25 -12.43
CA GLU A 145 22.34 0.08 -12.96
C GLU A 145 22.32 -0.94 -14.10
N ALA A 146 23.29 -0.83 -15.03
CA ALA A 146 23.43 -1.76 -16.14
C ALA A 146 23.89 -3.16 -15.69
N GLU A 147 24.87 -3.24 -14.77
CA GLU A 147 25.39 -4.51 -14.23
C GLU A 147 24.29 -5.34 -13.55
N LEU A 148 23.45 -4.69 -12.73
CA LEU A 148 22.42 -5.38 -11.95
C LEU A 148 21.07 -5.49 -12.66
N GLY A 149 20.87 -4.79 -13.78
CA GLY A 149 19.59 -4.75 -14.49
C GLY A 149 18.45 -4.16 -13.65
N ILE A 150 18.72 -3.07 -12.93
CA ILE A 150 17.78 -2.39 -12.03
C ILE A 150 17.69 -0.91 -12.38
N MET A 151 16.74 -0.20 -11.75
CA MET A 151 16.68 1.27 -11.77
C MET A 151 17.40 1.83 -10.54
N ILE A 152 18.18 2.90 -10.69
CA ILE A 152 18.87 3.54 -9.57
C ILE A 152 18.48 5.02 -9.47
N ILE A 153 18.22 5.45 -8.24
CA ILE A 153 18.05 6.85 -7.87
C ILE A 153 19.07 7.20 -6.80
N GLY A 154 19.78 8.31 -7.01
CA GLY A 154 20.63 8.92 -5.97
C GLY A 154 19.90 10.04 -5.25
N ARG A 155 19.98 10.00 -3.92
CA ARG A 155 19.44 11.07 -3.07
C ARG A 155 20.50 11.60 -2.13
N SER A 156 20.52 12.91 -1.98
CA SER A 156 21.22 13.58 -0.90
C SER A 156 20.45 14.84 -0.50
N ARG A 157 20.99 15.64 0.43
CA ARG A 157 20.33 16.88 0.84
C ARG A 157 20.06 17.77 -0.38
N LYS A 158 18.77 17.98 -0.70
CA LYS A 158 18.29 18.80 -1.84
C LYS A 158 18.62 18.26 -3.23
N GLN A 159 19.13 17.03 -3.36
CA GLN A 159 19.38 16.39 -4.66
C GLN A 159 18.54 15.13 -4.81
N ARG A 160 18.04 14.94 -6.02
CA ARG A 160 17.42 13.70 -6.50
C ARG A 160 17.87 13.49 -7.94
N ILE A 161 18.68 12.48 -8.16
CA ILE A 161 19.21 12.12 -9.46
C ILE A 161 18.56 10.83 -9.90
N VAL A 162 17.76 10.88 -10.95
CA VAL A 162 17.12 9.71 -11.57
C VAL A 162 17.99 9.32 -12.78
N LEU A 163 18.53 8.11 -12.79
CA LEU A 163 19.40 7.68 -13.89
C LEU A 163 18.60 7.32 -15.14
N THR A 164 17.68 6.39 -15.07
CA THR A 164 16.86 5.94 -16.19
C THR A 164 15.39 6.29 -15.99
N ARG A 165 14.77 5.78 -14.94
CA ARG A 165 13.38 6.08 -14.56
C ARG A 165 13.18 5.98 -13.04
N ASP A 166 12.12 6.60 -12.56
CA ASP A 166 11.83 6.70 -11.12
C ASP A 166 10.72 5.75 -10.65
N HIS A 167 10.41 4.74 -11.43
CA HIS A 167 9.33 3.80 -11.15
C HIS A 167 9.65 2.40 -11.67
N VAL A 168 8.91 1.44 -11.15
CA VAL A 168 8.82 0.07 -11.65
C VAL A 168 7.40 -0.24 -12.06
N TRP A 169 7.21 -1.28 -12.89
CA TRP A 169 5.91 -1.79 -13.27
C TRP A 169 5.60 -3.09 -12.54
N GLU A 170 4.57 -3.06 -11.73
CA GLU A 170 4.02 -4.25 -11.10
C GLU A 170 2.92 -4.86 -11.98
N ARG A 171 2.85 -6.19 -12.00
CA ARG A 171 1.80 -6.96 -12.66
C ARG A 171 1.13 -7.83 -11.64
N LEU A 172 -0.15 -7.56 -11.38
CA LEU A 172 -0.96 -8.32 -10.43
C LEU A 172 -1.99 -9.17 -11.18
N GLU A 173 -2.05 -10.44 -10.82
CA GLU A 173 -3.06 -11.35 -11.33
C GLU A 173 -4.31 -11.30 -10.43
N VAL A 174 -5.42 -10.81 -10.99
CA VAL A 174 -6.68 -10.62 -10.27
C VAL A 174 -7.82 -11.21 -11.08
N ASP A 175 -8.41 -12.30 -10.60
CA ASP A 175 -9.55 -12.99 -11.23
C ASP A 175 -9.32 -13.32 -12.72
N GLY A 176 -8.13 -13.84 -13.05
CA GLY A 176 -7.74 -14.21 -14.41
C GLY A 176 -7.38 -13.02 -15.31
N ARG A 177 -7.22 -11.83 -14.75
CA ARG A 177 -6.79 -10.62 -15.45
C ARG A 177 -5.44 -10.17 -14.93
N THR A 178 -4.56 -9.74 -15.82
CA THR A 178 -3.30 -9.08 -15.47
C THR A 178 -3.52 -7.58 -15.39
N LEU A 179 -3.37 -7.01 -14.20
CA LEU A 179 -3.46 -5.56 -13.96
C LEU A 179 -2.05 -4.98 -13.86
N HIS A 180 -1.84 -3.82 -14.47
CA HIS A 180 -0.56 -3.14 -14.58
C HIS A 180 -0.53 -1.89 -13.70
N TYR A 181 0.47 -1.79 -12.83
CA TYR A 181 0.61 -0.65 -11.91
C TYR A 181 2.01 -0.06 -11.97
N GLN A 182 2.12 1.19 -12.36
CA GLN A 182 3.30 1.99 -12.13
C GLN A 182 3.45 2.26 -10.63
N GLN A 183 4.58 1.89 -10.07
CA GLN A 183 4.93 2.13 -8.68
C GLN A 183 6.10 3.12 -8.64
N VAL A 184 5.82 4.36 -8.28
CA VAL A 184 6.81 5.44 -8.26
C VAL A 184 7.60 5.40 -6.96
N GLU A 185 8.90 5.70 -7.08
CA GLU A 185 9.79 5.84 -5.92
C GLU A 185 9.17 6.74 -4.85
N ASN A 186 9.30 6.34 -3.59
CA ASN A 186 8.78 7.06 -2.42
C ASN A 186 7.26 7.31 -2.40
N SER A 187 6.47 6.66 -3.26
CA SER A 187 5.01 6.63 -3.18
C SER A 187 4.52 5.38 -2.47
N PHE A 188 3.36 5.46 -1.81
CA PHE A 188 2.78 4.30 -1.14
C PHE A 188 2.43 3.21 -2.16
N THR A 189 2.73 1.97 -1.80
CA THR A 189 2.30 0.74 -2.49
C THR A 189 2.03 -0.33 -1.45
N GLN A 190 1.10 -1.25 -1.72
CA GLN A 190 0.87 -2.40 -0.85
C GLN A 190 2.16 -3.23 -0.74
N PRO A 191 2.71 -3.43 0.47
CA PRO A 191 4.05 -4.02 0.62
C PRO A 191 4.12 -5.51 0.29
N ASN A 192 3.00 -6.23 0.38
CA ASN A 192 2.87 -7.65 0.05
C ASN A 192 1.99 -7.79 -1.19
N ALA A 193 2.61 -7.91 -2.35
CA ALA A 193 1.89 -7.99 -3.62
C ALA A 193 1.04 -9.27 -3.75
N HIS A 194 1.42 -10.38 -3.11
CA HIS A 194 0.60 -11.60 -3.08
C HIS A 194 -0.72 -11.39 -2.35
N ILE A 195 -0.69 -10.68 -1.23
CA ILE A 195 -1.89 -10.32 -0.49
C ILE A 195 -2.67 -9.22 -1.20
N CYS A 196 -1.99 -8.26 -1.83
CA CYS A 196 -2.65 -7.23 -2.63
C CYS A 196 -3.57 -7.85 -3.70
N GLN A 197 -3.12 -8.88 -4.42
CA GLN A 197 -3.96 -9.61 -5.38
C GLN A 197 -5.24 -10.15 -4.72
N LYS A 198 -5.12 -10.74 -3.53
CA LYS A 198 -6.26 -11.30 -2.78
C LYS A 198 -7.20 -10.21 -2.27
N MET A 199 -6.66 -9.06 -1.83
CA MET A 199 -7.46 -7.90 -1.44
C MET A 199 -8.27 -7.36 -2.61
N LEU A 200 -7.65 -7.25 -3.79
CA LEU A 200 -8.32 -6.80 -5.01
C LEU A 200 -9.40 -7.78 -5.46
N SER A 201 -9.13 -9.09 -5.46
CA SER A 201 -10.11 -10.12 -5.78
C SER A 201 -11.30 -10.08 -4.81
N TRP A 202 -11.02 -9.99 -3.50
CA TRP A 202 -12.08 -9.88 -2.50
C TRP A 202 -12.92 -8.62 -2.70
N ALA A 203 -12.29 -7.46 -2.92
CA ALA A 203 -13.01 -6.22 -3.16
C ALA A 203 -13.89 -6.29 -4.42
N ARG A 204 -13.41 -6.94 -5.48
CA ARG A 204 -14.20 -7.21 -6.70
C ARG A 204 -15.40 -8.10 -6.40
N GLU A 205 -15.20 -9.18 -5.66
CA GLU A 205 -16.27 -10.12 -5.29
C GLU A 205 -17.37 -9.43 -4.48
N VAL A 206 -16.99 -8.69 -3.41
CA VAL A 206 -17.97 -8.05 -2.53
C VAL A 206 -18.71 -6.86 -3.18
N THR A 207 -18.15 -6.30 -4.27
CA THR A 207 -18.79 -5.21 -5.02
C THR A 207 -19.44 -5.69 -6.31
N ALA A 208 -19.39 -6.98 -6.64
CA ALA A 208 -20.05 -7.53 -7.81
C ALA A 208 -21.57 -7.28 -7.73
N VAL A 209 -22.15 -6.80 -8.82
CA VAL A 209 -23.59 -6.55 -8.91
C VAL A 209 -24.32 -7.89 -8.82
N GLN A 210 -25.12 -8.10 -7.78
CA GLN A 210 -26.07 -9.21 -7.74
C GLN A 210 -27.08 -9.01 -8.88
N GLN A 211 -27.36 -10.05 -9.64
CA GLN A 211 -28.08 -10.02 -10.92
C GLN A 211 -29.52 -9.47 -10.87
N GLU A 212 -30.03 -9.10 -9.71
CA GLU A 212 -31.40 -8.66 -9.54
C GLU A 212 -31.67 -7.17 -9.83
N SER A 213 -30.64 -6.34 -9.90
CA SER A 213 -30.80 -4.95 -10.35
C SER A 213 -29.89 -4.68 -11.56
N ASN A 214 -30.49 -4.54 -12.72
CA ASN A 214 -29.79 -4.32 -14.00
C ASN A 214 -29.06 -2.96 -14.12
N ALA A 215 -28.94 -2.18 -13.08
CA ALA A 215 -28.32 -0.86 -13.14
C ALA A 215 -27.03 -0.83 -12.29
N LYS A 216 -25.88 -0.91 -12.94
CA LYS A 216 -24.61 -0.52 -12.32
C LYS A 216 -24.74 0.92 -11.83
N ARG A 217 -24.44 1.16 -10.55
CA ARG A 217 -24.34 2.49 -9.96
C ARG A 217 -22.89 2.91 -9.87
N ASP A 218 -22.58 3.99 -9.19
CA ASP A 218 -21.26 4.57 -9.16
C ASP A 218 -20.53 4.29 -7.84
N LEU A 219 -19.20 4.20 -7.95
CA LEU A 219 -18.28 4.08 -6.81
C LEU A 219 -17.60 5.41 -6.56
N VAL A 220 -17.46 5.78 -5.30
CA VAL A 220 -16.43 6.70 -4.88
C VAL A 220 -15.37 5.94 -4.07
N GLU A 221 -14.10 6.18 -4.39
CA GLU A 221 -12.95 5.68 -3.63
C GLU A 221 -12.23 6.86 -2.98
N LEU A 222 -12.06 6.81 -1.67
CA LEU A 222 -11.28 7.80 -0.94
C LEU A 222 -9.90 7.20 -0.59
N TYR A 223 -8.85 8.02 -0.67
CA TYR A 223 -7.46 7.59 -0.43
C TYR A 223 -6.95 6.58 -1.48
N CYS A 224 -7.23 6.82 -2.76
CA CYS A 224 -6.99 5.81 -3.80
C CYS A 224 -5.50 5.52 -4.11
N GLY A 225 -4.58 6.34 -3.60
CA GLY A 225 -3.15 6.19 -3.91
C GLY A 225 -2.88 6.23 -5.42
N ASN A 226 -2.23 5.21 -5.94
CA ASN A 226 -1.97 5.06 -7.39
C ASN A 226 -3.12 4.38 -8.16
N GLY A 227 -4.32 4.33 -7.57
CA GLY A 227 -5.50 3.74 -8.20
C GLY A 227 -5.60 2.21 -8.06
N ASN A 228 -5.01 1.66 -7.01
CA ASN A 228 -4.93 0.20 -6.82
C ASN A 228 -6.30 -0.48 -6.86
N PHE A 229 -7.26 -0.05 -6.04
CA PHE A 229 -8.64 -0.57 -6.07
C PHE A 229 -9.46 0.02 -7.22
N THR A 230 -9.29 1.31 -7.54
CA THR A 230 -9.99 1.98 -8.64
C THR A 230 -9.96 1.14 -9.91
N ILE A 231 -8.76 0.70 -10.33
CA ILE A 231 -8.55 -0.06 -11.56
C ILE A 231 -9.18 -1.44 -11.46
N ALA A 232 -8.98 -2.12 -10.35
CA ALA A 232 -9.50 -3.46 -10.15
C ALA A 232 -11.04 -3.48 -10.13
N LEU A 233 -11.69 -2.43 -9.62
CA LEU A 233 -13.13 -2.36 -9.43
C LEU A 233 -13.90 -1.70 -10.57
N ALA A 234 -13.22 -1.04 -11.52
CA ALA A 234 -13.87 -0.23 -12.55
C ALA A 234 -14.99 -0.96 -13.31
N ASP A 235 -14.81 -2.25 -13.59
CA ASP A 235 -15.82 -3.04 -14.34
C ASP A 235 -17.09 -3.32 -13.55
N ASN A 236 -17.05 -3.23 -12.23
CA ASN A 236 -18.21 -3.47 -11.37
C ASN A 236 -19.16 -2.27 -11.34
N PHE A 237 -18.73 -1.11 -11.81
CA PHE A 237 -19.47 0.14 -11.68
C PHE A 237 -19.70 0.80 -13.03
N ARG A 238 -20.73 1.67 -13.10
CA ARG A 238 -20.98 2.52 -14.25
C ARG A 238 -19.89 3.56 -14.40
N ARG A 239 -19.56 4.25 -13.29
CA ARG A 239 -18.48 5.21 -13.17
C ARG A 239 -17.77 5.06 -11.83
N VAL A 240 -16.51 5.43 -11.79
CA VAL A 240 -15.71 5.50 -10.56
C VAL A 240 -15.12 6.89 -10.43
N LEU A 241 -15.33 7.51 -9.29
CA LEU A 241 -14.59 8.70 -8.89
C LEU A 241 -13.65 8.32 -7.75
N ALA A 242 -12.35 8.54 -7.92
CA ALA A 242 -11.36 8.26 -6.89
C ALA A 242 -10.66 9.55 -6.45
N THR A 243 -10.38 9.70 -5.16
CA THR A 243 -9.73 10.89 -4.61
C THR A 243 -8.40 10.59 -3.97
N GLU A 244 -7.43 11.47 -4.18
CA GLU A 244 -6.08 11.38 -3.64
C GLU A 244 -5.46 12.78 -3.51
N ILE A 245 -4.74 13.04 -2.43
CA ILE A 245 -4.12 14.35 -2.18
C ILE A 245 -2.71 14.46 -2.80
N SER A 246 -1.97 13.35 -2.87
CA SER A 246 -0.60 13.31 -3.40
C SER A 246 -0.57 13.53 -4.90
N ARG A 247 0.13 14.58 -5.33
CA ARG A 247 0.31 14.87 -6.76
C ARG A 247 0.96 13.71 -7.53
N THR A 248 1.96 13.07 -6.92
CA THR A 248 2.68 11.96 -7.54
C THR A 248 1.77 10.74 -7.70
N SER A 249 0.99 10.42 -6.66
CA SER A 249 0.04 9.30 -6.68
C SER A 249 -1.06 9.53 -7.72
N VAL A 250 -1.63 10.74 -7.79
CA VAL A 250 -2.63 11.10 -8.82
C VAL A 250 -2.06 10.95 -10.23
N ALA A 251 -0.84 11.42 -10.46
CA ALA A 251 -0.19 11.28 -11.76
C ALA A 251 0.00 9.79 -12.12
N SER A 252 0.48 8.99 -11.17
CA SER A 252 0.65 7.54 -11.34
C SER A 252 -0.69 6.83 -11.54
N ALA A 253 -1.74 7.21 -10.81
CA ALA A 253 -3.08 6.64 -10.98
C ALA A 253 -3.62 6.87 -12.40
N ASN A 254 -3.46 8.06 -12.98
CA ASN A 254 -3.88 8.32 -14.35
C ASN A 254 -3.09 7.48 -15.38
N VAL A 255 -1.78 7.33 -15.20
CA VAL A 255 -0.95 6.43 -16.03
C VAL A 255 -1.46 4.98 -15.91
N ASN A 256 -1.83 4.56 -14.71
CA ASN A 256 -2.33 3.21 -14.46
C ASN A 256 -3.72 2.98 -15.05
N LEU A 257 -4.62 3.97 -15.02
CA LEU A 257 -5.90 3.89 -15.74
C LEU A 257 -5.69 3.65 -17.23
N GLU A 258 -4.80 4.42 -17.85
CA GLU A 258 -4.46 4.29 -19.27
C GLU A 258 -3.84 2.92 -19.59
N ALA A 259 -2.87 2.48 -18.79
CA ALA A 259 -2.19 1.19 -18.97
C ALA A 259 -3.13 -0.01 -18.88
N ASN A 260 -4.25 0.11 -18.16
CA ASN A 260 -5.27 -0.93 -18.03
C ASN A 260 -6.51 -0.70 -18.91
N GLY A 261 -6.52 0.34 -19.75
CA GLY A 261 -7.66 0.66 -20.62
C GLY A 261 -8.94 1.04 -19.86
N VAL A 262 -8.81 1.55 -18.64
CA VAL A 262 -9.96 1.97 -17.82
C VAL A 262 -10.43 3.34 -18.26
N THR A 263 -11.63 3.43 -18.78
CA THR A 263 -12.20 4.66 -19.37
C THR A 263 -13.36 5.26 -18.57
N ASN A 264 -13.89 4.52 -17.59
CA ASN A 264 -15.03 4.91 -16.77
C ASN A 264 -14.63 5.38 -15.35
N ALA A 265 -13.34 5.63 -15.12
CA ALA A 265 -12.84 6.13 -13.85
C ALA A 265 -12.17 7.50 -14.01
N GLN A 266 -12.32 8.35 -13.00
CA GLN A 266 -11.70 9.69 -12.91
C GLN A 266 -10.99 9.84 -11.57
N ILE A 267 -9.77 10.41 -11.58
CA ILE A 267 -9.01 10.68 -10.36
C ILE A 267 -9.09 12.17 -10.02
N GLY A 268 -9.64 12.46 -8.84
CA GLY A 268 -9.72 13.80 -8.28
C GLY A 268 -8.57 14.09 -7.32
N ARG A 269 -7.78 15.14 -7.58
CA ARG A 269 -6.77 15.57 -6.61
C ARG A 269 -7.42 16.45 -5.53
N MET A 270 -7.91 15.79 -4.47
CA MET A 270 -8.54 16.43 -3.32
C MET A 270 -8.48 15.51 -2.09
N SER A 271 -8.67 16.07 -0.92
CA SER A 271 -8.86 15.29 0.30
C SER A 271 -10.28 14.72 0.39
N ALA A 272 -10.49 13.76 1.32
CA ALA A 272 -11.81 13.23 1.61
C ALA A 272 -12.76 14.32 2.13
N GLU A 273 -12.25 15.24 2.94
CA GLU A 273 -13.01 16.39 3.48
C GLU A 273 -13.42 17.37 2.36
N GLU A 274 -12.50 17.69 1.43
CA GLU A 274 -12.81 18.56 0.27
C GLU A 274 -13.89 17.94 -0.61
N PHE A 275 -13.81 16.62 -0.86
CA PHE A 275 -14.84 15.88 -1.59
C PHE A 275 -16.20 15.94 -0.87
N SER A 276 -16.19 15.76 0.44
CA SER A 276 -17.32 15.84 1.31
C SER A 276 -18.07 17.17 1.22
N LEU A 277 -17.35 18.27 1.37
CA LEU A 277 -17.90 19.61 1.26
C LEU A 277 -18.47 19.87 -0.14
N ALA A 278 -17.82 19.33 -1.16
CA ALA A 278 -18.28 19.45 -2.54
C ALA A 278 -19.62 18.77 -2.79
N LEU A 279 -19.84 17.57 -2.22
CA LEU A 279 -21.12 16.86 -2.30
C LEU A 279 -22.26 17.64 -1.62
N LYS A 280 -21.97 18.39 -0.57
CA LYS A 280 -22.95 19.22 0.15
C LYS A 280 -23.26 20.55 -0.55
N GLY A 281 -22.61 20.84 -1.69
CA GLY A 281 -22.79 22.08 -2.43
C GLY A 281 -22.08 23.30 -1.84
N ASP A 282 -21.22 23.10 -0.84
CA ASP A 282 -20.36 24.15 -0.32
C ASP A 282 -19.30 24.51 -1.36
N LYS A 283 -18.77 25.75 -1.31
CA LYS A 283 -17.87 26.32 -2.32
C LYS A 283 -16.76 25.35 -2.74
N ALA A 284 -17.11 24.48 -3.66
CA ALA A 284 -16.15 23.60 -4.32
C ALA A 284 -15.20 24.45 -5.16
N GLY A 285 -13.90 24.26 -5.01
CA GLY A 285 -12.90 24.87 -5.88
C GLY A 285 -13.16 24.46 -7.34
N ARG A 286 -12.64 25.27 -8.29
CA ARG A 286 -12.82 25.04 -9.75
C ARG A 286 -12.58 23.60 -10.20
N ARG A 287 -11.64 22.89 -9.57
CA ARG A 287 -11.32 21.48 -9.88
C ARG A 287 -12.47 20.52 -9.59
N VAL A 288 -13.22 20.78 -8.54
CA VAL A 288 -14.37 19.95 -8.17
C VAL A 288 -15.54 20.19 -9.10
N ALA A 289 -15.75 21.45 -9.51
CA ALA A 289 -16.78 21.81 -10.49
C ALA A 289 -16.55 21.12 -11.86
N GLU A 290 -15.29 20.87 -12.21
CA GLU A 290 -14.91 20.15 -13.44
C GLU A 290 -15.21 18.65 -13.39
N MET A 291 -15.58 18.09 -12.22
CA MET A 291 -15.85 16.66 -12.05
C MET A 291 -17.32 16.27 -12.26
N ALA A 292 -18.20 17.25 -12.45
CA ALA A 292 -19.62 17.02 -12.69
C ALA A 292 -20.24 16.02 -11.68
N LEU A 293 -20.06 16.28 -10.37
CA LEU A 293 -20.50 15.37 -9.29
C LEU A 293 -22.00 15.08 -9.33
N GLU A 294 -22.78 16.01 -9.90
CA GLU A 294 -24.22 15.88 -10.11
C GLU A 294 -24.62 14.77 -11.09
N GLU A 295 -23.68 14.30 -11.91
CA GLU A 295 -23.91 13.21 -12.85
C GLU A 295 -23.70 11.83 -12.23
N TYR A 296 -23.15 11.76 -11.01
CA TYR A 296 -22.89 10.51 -10.32
C TYR A 296 -24.08 10.06 -9.46
N ASP A 297 -24.29 8.77 -9.44
CA ASP A 297 -25.25 8.08 -8.56
C ASP A 297 -24.46 7.15 -7.61
N PHE A 298 -23.74 7.74 -6.67
CA PHE A 298 -22.90 7.01 -5.74
C PHE A 298 -23.72 6.08 -4.84
N SER A 299 -23.56 4.79 -5.02
CA SER A 299 -24.16 3.76 -4.15
C SER A 299 -23.15 3.15 -3.19
N THR A 300 -21.89 3.13 -3.59
CA THR A 300 -20.82 2.47 -2.88
C THR A 300 -19.68 3.44 -2.62
N VAL A 301 -19.13 3.39 -1.42
CA VAL A 301 -17.87 4.03 -1.06
C VAL A 301 -16.84 2.99 -0.67
N LEU A 302 -15.60 3.13 -1.16
CA LEU A 302 -14.45 2.35 -0.71
C LEU A 302 -13.47 3.29 -0.01
N VAL A 303 -12.98 2.86 1.15
CA VAL A 303 -11.96 3.59 1.90
C VAL A 303 -10.83 2.65 2.34
N ASP A 304 -9.60 3.12 2.16
CA ASP A 304 -8.36 2.52 2.69
C ASP A 304 -7.57 3.64 3.41
N PRO A 305 -8.06 4.11 4.58
CA PRO A 305 -7.52 5.28 5.25
C PRO A 305 -6.19 4.98 5.94
N PRO A 306 -5.43 6.03 6.33
CA PRO A 306 -4.25 5.89 7.18
C PRO A 306 -4.56 5.18 8.51
N ARG A 307 -3.51 4.75 9.23
CA ARG A 307 -3.62 4.02 10.52
C ARG A 307 -4.46 4.72 11.60
N ALA A 308 -4.66 6.02 11.49
CA ALA A 308 -5.51 6.79 12.41
C ALA A 308 -7.00 6.49 12.24
N GLY A 309 -7.40 5.80 11.15
CA GLY A 309 -8.81 5.59 10.81
C GLY A 309 -9.47 6.86 10.31
N LEU A 310 -10.79 6.90 10.40
CA LEU A 310 -11.63 8.04 10.03
C LEU A 310 -12.08 8.79 11.28
N ASP A 311 -12.27 10.10 11.17
CA ASP A 311 -12.92 10.88 12.20
C ASP A 311 -14.45 10.67 12.21
N GLU A 312 -15.13 11.15 13.24
CA GLU A 312 -16.57 10.99 13.42
C GLU A 312 -17.36 11.55 12.23
N GLN A 313 -16.99 12.74 11.75
CA GLN A 313 -17.68 13.40 10.64
C GLN A 313 -17.55 12.60 9.34
N SER A 314 -16.37 12.03 9.08
CA SER A 314 -16.13 11.14 7.95
C SER A 314 -16.97 9.86 8.05
N CYS A 315 -17.07 9.25 9.24
CA CYS A 315 -17.92 8.08 9.46
C CYS A 315 -19.41 8.38 9.23
N GLU A 316 -19.91 9.51 9.76
CA GLU A 316 -21.29 9.95 9.52
C GLU A 316 -21.57 10.09 8.02
N GLN A 317 -20.62 10.63 7.29
CA GLN A 317 -20.74 10.81 5.85
C GLN A 317 -20.71 9.49 5.08
N LEU A 318 -19.83 8.56 5.45
CA LEU A 318 -19.86 7.22 4.88
C LEU A 318 -21.22 6.54 5.10
N SER A 319 -21.90 6.86 6.21
CA SER A 319 -23.22 6.33 6.51
C SER A 319 -24.32 6.77 5.54
N GLU A 320 -24.07 7.71 4.64
CA GLU A 320 -25.00 8.11 3.57
C GLU A 320 -25.04 7.14 2.38
N TYR A 321 -23.98 6.32 2.20
CA TYR A 321 -23.91 5.36 1.09
C TYR A 321 -24.70 4.08 1.40
N ALA A 322 -25.15 3.38 0.36
CA ALA A 322 -25.85 2.10 0.53
C ALA A 322 -24.88 0.97 0.91
N GLN A 323 -23.64 1.08 0.46
CA GLN A 323 -22.60 0.08 0.66
C GLN A 323 -21.27 0.74 0.98
N ILE A 324 -20.56 0.21 1.98
CA ILE A 324 -19.23 0.67 2.39
C ILE A 324 -18.27 -0.50 2.35
N VAL A 325 -17.19 -0.36 1.59
CA VAL A 325 -16.03 -1.26 1.63
C VAL A 325 -14.94 -0.56 2.39
N TYR A 326 -14.59 -1.07 3.57
CA TYR A 326 -13.57 -0.48 4.43
C TYR A 326 -12.39 -1.44 4.56
N ILE A 327 -11.23 -1.03 4.06
CA ILE A 327 -9.95 -1.72 4.26
C ILE A 327 -9.19 -0.99 5.37
N SER A 328 -8.58 -1.72 6.30
CA SER A 328 -7.89 -1.10 7.43
C SER A 328 -6.67 -1.88 7.87
N CYS A 329 -5.56 -1.17 8.01
CA CYS A 329 -4.33 -1.69 8.61
C CYS A 329 -4.29 -1.54 10.14
N ASN A 330 -5.37 -1.10 10.77
CA ASN A 330 -5.48 -0.93 12.22
C ASN A 330 -6.86 -1.38 12.74
N PRO A 331 -6.98 -2.63 13.22
CA PRO A 331 -8.24 -3.14 13.72
C PRO A 331 -8.86 -2.32 14.86
N ALA A 332 -8.05 -1.71 15.71
CA ALA A 332 -8.57 -0.90 16.83
C ALA A 332 -9.33 0.34 16.34
N THR A 333 -8.76 1.09 15.40
CA THR A 333 -9.43 2.27 14.82
C THR A 333 -10.62 1.88 13.95
N LEU A 334 -10.56 0.75 13.26
CA LEU A 334 -11.73 0.22 12.55
C LEU A 334 -12.86 -0.10 13.54
N ALA A 335 -12.58 -0.75 14.67
CA ALA A 335 -13.59 -1.05 15.70
C ALA A 335 -14.23 0.24 16.24
N GLU A 336 -13.44 1.29 16.49
CA GLU A 336 -13.95 2.61 16.87
C GLU A 336 -14.91 3.17 15.80
N ASN A 337 -14.52 3.14 14.53
CA ASN A 337 -15.35 3.63 13.42
C ASN A 337 -16.62 2.79 13.24
N LEU A 338 -16.56 1.48 13.47
CA LEU A 338 -17.73 0.61 13.42
C LEU A 338 -18.78 0.93 14.47
N THR A 339 -18.42 1.53 15.62
CA THR A 339 -19.42 1.99 16.63
C THR A 339 -20.38 3.03 16.04
N ILE A 340 -19.94 3.81 15.05
CA ILE A 340 -20.75 4.80 14.35
C ILE A 340 -21.45 4.14 13.16
N LEU A 341 -20.70 3.47 12.30
CA LEU A 341 -21.21 2.92 11.04
C LEU A 341 -22.28 1.85 11.25
N THR A 342 -22.18 1.04 12.30
CA THR A 342 -23.18 -0.01 12.60
C THR A 342 -24.51 0.52 13.14
N ASN A 343 -24.62 1.81 13.42
CA ASN A 343 -25.94 2.42 13.73
C ASN A 343 -26.88 2.37 12.50
N THR A 344 -26.33 2.42 11.30
CA THR A 344 -27.10 2.46 10.04
C THR A 344 -26.83 1.26 9.13
N HIS A 345 -25.72 0.56 9.34
CA HIS A 345 -25.29 -0.54 8.49
C HIS A 345 -25.10 -1.83 9.28
N GLU A 346 -25.07 -2.94 8.58
CA GLU A 346 -24.67 -4.24 9.12
C GLU A 346 -23.42 -4.75 8.40
N ILE A 347 -22.58 -5.51 9.10
CA ILE A 347 -21.40 -6.12 8.53
C ILE A 347 -21.85 -7.38 7.77
N GLU A 348 -21.70 -7.39 6.45
CA GLU A 348 -22.08 -8.50 5.59
C GLU A 348 -20.93 -9.44 5.28
N ARG A 349 -19.70 -8.90 5.18
CA ARG A 349 -18.46 -9.66 4.99
C ARG A 349 -17.37 -9.13 5.91
N PHE A 350 -16.51 -10.03 6.36
CA PHE A 350 -15.39 -9.70 7.26
C PHE A 350 -14.18 -10.54 6.89
N ALA A 351 -13.04 -9.89 6.62
CA ALA A 351 -11.84 -10.51 6.10
C ALA A 351 -10.58 -10.14 6.90
N LEU A 352 -9.67 -11.10 7.05
CA LEU A 352 -8.27 -10.94 7.44
C LEU A 352 -7.38 -11.17 6.22
N PHE A 353 -6.56 -10.19 5.89
CA PHE A 353 -5.50 -10.29 4.90
C PHE A 353 -4.15 -10.32 5.64
N ASP A 354 -3.44 -11.45 5.59
CA ASP A 354 -2.15 -11.55 6.29
C ASP A 354 -1.03 -10.79 5.55
N GLN A 355 -1.17 -9.47 5.53
CA GLN A 355 -0.27 -8.54 4.82
C GLN A 355 1.15 -8.54 5.40
N PHE A 356 1.28 -8.83 6.70
CA PHE A 356 2.52 -8.73 7.45
C PHE A 356 2.76 -9.97 8.32
N PRO A 357 3.04 -11.15 7.74
CA PRO A 357 3.37 -12.36 8.50
C PRO A 357 4.45 -12.11 9.56
N PHE A 358 4.31 -12.79 10.69
CA PHE A 358 5.22 -12.70 11.85
C PHE A 358 5.37 -11.30 12.45
N THR A 359 4.35 -10.47 12.31
CA THR A 359 4.23 -9.19 13.01
C THR A 359 2.86 -9.08 13.68
N ASP A 360 2.72 -8.13 14.61
CA ASP A 360 1.43 -7.84 15.27
C ASP A 360 0.46 -7.06 14.38
N HIS A 361 0.86 -6.68 13.17
CA HIS A 361 0.02 -5.93 12.26
C HIS A 361 -1.01 -6.83 11.58
N CYS A 362 -2.27 -6.40 11.61
CA CYS A 362 -3.36 -7.03 10.89
C CYS A 362 -3.94 -6.08 9.86
N GLU A 363 -4.12 -6.57 8.65
CA GLU A 363 -4.91 -5.91 7.62
C GLU A 363 -6.28 -6.58 7.56
N CYS A 364 -7.34 -5.81 7.63
CA CYS A 364 -8.69 -6.36 7.59
C CYS A 364 -9.58 -5.59 6.62
N GLY A 365 -10.64 -6.26 6.16
CA GLY A 365 -11.64 -5.70 5.29
C GLY A 365 -13.04 -5.99 5.82
N VAL A 366 -13.92 -5.01 5.74
CA VAL A 366 -15.34 -5.20 6.01
C VAL A 366 -16.17 -4.65 4.85
N LEU A 367 -17.21 -5.40 4.51
CA LEU A 367 -18.32 -4.92 3.71
C LEU A 367 -19.48 -4.61 4.62
N LEU A 368 -19.94 -3.36 4.59
CA LEU A 368 -21.14 -2.94 5.31
C LEU A 368 -22.24 -2.62 4.30
N LYS A 369 -23.45 -3.07 4.58
CA LYS A 369 -24.66 -2.70 3.84
C LYS A 369 -25.64 -1.97 4.72
N ARG A 370 -26.29 -0.95 4.15
CA ARG A 370 -27.32 -0.20 4.84
C ARG A 370 -28.47 -1.11 5.22
N ARG A 371 -28.89 -1.04 6.48
CA ARG A 371 -30.07 -1.78 6.97
C ARG A 371 -31.33 -1.33 6.25
N VAL A 372 -32.13 -2.28 5.80
CA VAL A 372 -33.45 -1.98 5.27
C VAL A 372 -34.34 -1.69 6.48
N VAL A 373 -34.76 -0.45 6.61
CA VAL A 373 -35.79 -0.08 7.60
C VAL A 373 -37.11 -0.64 7.08
N GLY A 374 -37.61 -1.71 7.73
CA GLY A 374 -38.87 -2.33 7.41
C GLY A 374 -40.08 -1.44 7.79
#